data_ab74ade5e54fd3186d6f1718cb190533
#
_entry.id   ab74ade5e54fd3186d6f1718cb190533
#
_cell.length_a   1.000
_cell.length_b   1.000
_cell.length_c   1.000
_cell.angle_alpha   90.00
_cell.angle_beta   90.00
_cell.angle_gamma   90.00
#
_symmetry.space_group_name_H-M   'P 1'
#
loop_
_entity.id
_entity.type
_entity.pdbx_description
1 polymer ?
#
loop_
_entity_poly.entity_id
_entity_poly.type
_entity_poly.pdbx_seq_one_letter_code
_entity_poly.pdbx_strand_id
1 'polypeptide(L)'
;MTTSGARNIQTGAGSRSRVGWRLCAMAAVVVLGVSGCSSTKSASTSPSASTGGGNVKIGLVTKTDTNPYFVKLRESAKAEATKKGATLIALAGKFDGDNEGQVAAIENLVQQGVKGILITPSNSTGILGALKQAKAKGVLVIALDTETDPKTAVDATYATDNLVAGQLQGKYVKAALGSTAPKLIMMDGTPGGTVDAQRHNGFLQGIGVKEGDPAIVGAAPTNGDQNKAQTAMENLLQRSSDVNSVYTINEPAARGAYQALSAKGLAGKVKIASIDGGCQGVQDVKDGKYLATVMQFPKKMAEMGVDAVVKYAKDGSKPSGFQDTGAQLISDKPLAGLDSKDTTWGLQNCWG
;
A
#
# COMPACT_ATOMS: atom_id res chain seq x y z
N MET A 1 -52.00 33.93 -4.25
CA MET A 1 -52.58 33.30 -5.43
C MET A 1 -51.77 31.99 -5.57
N THR A 2 -52.18 30.85 -4.89
CA THR A 2 -53.04 29.75 -5.36
C THR A 2 -52.52 29.20 -6.66
N THR A 3 -52.10 27.94 -6.79
CA THR A 3 -52.76 26.62 -6.61
C THR A 3 -51.69 25.52 -6.66
N SER A 4 -51.54 24.64 -5.77
CA SER A 4 -52.20 23.33 -5.49
C SER A 4 -52.36 22.42 -6.73
N GLY A 5 -51.79 21.24 -6.68
CA GLY A 5 -51.94 20.14 -7.64
C GLY A 5 -51.42 18.83 -7.08
N ALA A 6 -52.20 18.19 -6.20
CA ALA A 6 -52.02 16.78 -5.82
C ALA A 6 -52.83 15.88 -6.75
N ARG A 7 -52.31 14.67 -7.06
CA ARG A 7 -53.00 13.44 -7.50
C ARG A 7 -51.92 12.39 -7.88
N ASN A 8 -52.02 11.10 -7.65
CA ASN A 8 -53.00 10.21 -7.03
C ASN A 8 -52.29 8.86 -6.83
N ILE A 9 -52.69 8.20 -5.80
CA ILE A 9 -52.34 6.84 -5.40
C ILE A 9 -52.95 5.85 -6.36
N GLN A 10 -52.23 4.81 -6.76
CA GLN A 10 -52.86 3.60 -7.25
C GLN A 10 -52.19 2.36 -6.65
N THR A 11 -52.92 1.72 -5.76
CA THR A 11 -52.73 0.40 -5.19
C THR A 11 -53.12 -0.65 -6.20
N GLY A 12 -52.29 -1.67 -6.36
CA GLY A 12 -52.62 -2.89 -7.12
C GLY A 12 -52.21 -4.10 -6.33
N ALA A 13 -53.24 -4.74 -5.71
CA ALA A 13 -53.10 -5.98 -4.98
C ALA A 13 -53.29 -7.19 -5.92
N GLY A 14 -52.62 -8.30 -5.55
CA GLY A 14 -53.17 -9.63 -5.84
C GLY A 14 -52.41 -10.53 -6.78
N SER A 15 -51.75 -11.55 -6.30
CA SER A 15 -52.18 -12.92 -6.59
C SER A 15 -51.34 -13.94 -5.83
N ARG A 16 -51.99 -14.66 -4.93
CA ARG A 16 -51.49 -15.89 -4.31
C ARG A 16 -51.72 -17.05 -5.27
N SER A 17 -50.75 -17.92 -5.48
CA SER A 17 -51.02 -19.30 -5.87
C SER A 17 -50.25 -20.28 -4.98
N ARG A 18 -51.06 -21.06 -4.25
CA ARG A 18 -50.67 -22.25 -3.50
C ARG A 18 -50.72 -23.44 -4.46
N VAL A 19 -50.23 -24.59 -3.96
CA VAL A 19 -50.34 -26.00 -4.45
C VAL A 19 -48.96 -26.46 -4.98
N GLY A 20 -48.38 -27.57 -4.53
CA GLY A 20 -48.90 -28.68 -3.77
C GLY A 20 -47.78 -29.62 -3.35
N TRP A 21 -48.05 -30.20 -2.22
CA TRP A 21 -47.32 -31.30 -1.60
C TRP A 21 -47.46 -32.59 -2.41
N ARG A 22 -46.40 -33.33 -2.65
CA ARG A 22 -46.46 -34.77 -2.93
C ARG A 22 -45.41 -35.50 -2.11
N LEU A 23 -45.89 -36.20 -1.09
CA LEU A 23 -45.27 -37.33 -0.43
C LEU A 23 -45.17 -38.51 -1.40
N CYS A 24 -44.06 -39.22 -1.45
CA CYS A 24 -43.98 -40.61 -1.82
C CYS A 24 -43.07 -41.34 -0.84
N ALA A 25 -43.63 -42.39 -0.30
CA ALA A 25 -43.11 -43.25 0.75
C ALA A 25 -42.36 -44.47 0.19
N MET A 26 -41.44 -44.98 1.00
CA MET A 26 -41.03 -46.36 1.25
C MET A 26 -40.62 -47.28 0.07
N ALA A 27 -39.44 -47.87 0.19
CA ALA A 27 -39.23 -49.31 0.17
C ALA A 27 -37.93 -49.70 0.88
N ALA A 28 -38.03 -50.37 1.98
CA ALA A 28 -36.96 -51.07 2.68
C ALA A 28 -36.73 -52.43 1.99
N VAL A 29 -35.47 -52.78 1.73
CA VAL A 29 -35.05 -54.15 1.43
C VAL A 29 -33.99 -54.56 2.43
N VAL A 30 -34.36 -55.49 3.28
CA VAL A 30 -33.47 -56.22 4.22
C VAL A 30 -32.93 -57.42 3.45
N VAL A 31 -31.59 -57.57 3.39
CA VAL A 31 -30.97 -58.85 3.00
C VAL A 31 -29.99 -59.22 4.11
N LEU A 32 -30.36 -60.27 4.83
CA LEU A 32 -29.51 -61.01 5.74
C LEU A 32 -28.62 -61.99 4.93
N GLY A 33 -27.33 -62.01 5.21
CA GLY A 33 -26.38 -62.92 4.57
C GLY A 33 -25.10 -63.10 5.37
N VAL A 34 -25.14 -64.03 6.31
CA VAL A 34 -24.16 -65.07 6.69
C VAL A 34 -22.70 -64.72 6.98
N SER A 35 -22.33 -65.10 8.18
CA SER A 35 -21.02 -65.14 8.84
C SER A 35 -19.93 -65.90 8.04
N GLY A 36 -18.75 -65.32 8.01
CA GLY A 36 -17.50 -65.99 7.65
C GLY A 36 -16.32 -65.42 8.46
N CYS A 37 -15.96 -66.13 9.56
CA CYS A 37 -14.73 -65.87 10.29
C CYS A 37 -13.52 -66.23 9.44
N SER A 38 -12.62 -65.28 9.16
CA SER A 38 -11.27 -65.56 8.73
C SER A 38 -10.32 -64.56 9.39
N SER A 39 -9.49 -65.09 10.26
CA SER A 39 -8.47 -64.38 11.02
C SER A 39 -7.36 -63.97 10.07
N THR A 40 -7.20 -62.69 9.81
CA THR A 40 -6.00 -62.12 9.20
C THR A 40 -5.48 -60.95 10.02
N LYS A 41 -4.21 -61.01 10.35
CA LYS A 41 -3.44 -60.06 11.15
C LYS A 41 -3.70 -58.65 10.68
N SER A 42 -4.21 -57.81 11.56
CA SER A 42 -4.27 -56.36 11.37
C SER A 42 -2.87 -55.81 11.36
N ALA A 43 -2.37 -55.46 10.18
CA ALA A 43 -1.29 -54.50 10.05
C ALA A 43 -1.89 -53.13 10.37
N SER A 44 -1.41 -52.55 11.48
CA SER A 44 -1.72 -51.16 11.86
C SER A 44 -1.13 -50.25 10.84
N THR A 45 -1.86 -49.93 9.80
CA THR A 45 -1.58 -48.76 8.98
C THR A 45 -2.00 -47.53 9.79
N SER A 46 -1.03 -46.91 10.44
CA SER A 46 -1.18 -45.54 10.94
C SER A 46 -1.72 -44.70 9.76
N PRO A 47 -2.76 -43.89 9.95
CA PRO A 47 -3.16 -42.97 8.93
C PRO A 47 -1.99 -42.01 8.70
N SER A 48 -1.25 -42.16 7.59
CA SER A 48 -0.42 -41.10 7.07
C SER A 48 -1.30 -39.86 7.06
N ALA A 49 -0.99 -38.89 7.94
CA ALA A 49 -1.53 -37.58 7.83
C ALA A 49 -1.19 -37.07 6.44
N SER A 50 -2.12 -37.19 5.52
CA SER A 50 -2.10 -36.47 4.26
C SER A 50 -1.97 -35.00 4.64
N THR A 51 -0.75 -34.49 4.57
CA THR A 51 -0.53 -33.05 4.56
C THR A 51 -1.30 -32.52 3.36
N GLY A 52 -2.54 -32.10 3.63
CA GLY A 52 -3.41 -31.50 2.66
C GLY A 52 -2.72 -30.25 2.10
N GLY A 53 -2.02 -30.42 0.97
CA GLY A 53 -1.45 -29.37 0.18
C GLY A 53 -2.54 -28.55 -0.49
N GLY A 54 -3.44 -27.97 0.29
CA GLY A 54 -4.36 -26.95 -0.19
C GLY A 54 -3.53 -25.75 -0.60
N ASN A 55 -3.74 -25.23 -1.82
CA ASN A 55 -3.09 -24.04 -2.34
C ASN A 55 -3.21 -22.88 -1.32
N VAL A 56 -2.08 -22.37 -0.80
CA VAL A 56 -2.05 -21.29 0.19
C VAL A 56 -2.64 -20.03 -0.43
N LYS A 57 -3.73 -19.54 0.12
CA LYS A 57 -4.31 -18.26 -0.30
C LYS A 57 -3.69 -17.12 0.51
N ILE A 58 -3.23 -16.09 -0.19
CA ILE A 58 -2.61 -14.87 0.37
C ILE A 58 -3.47 -13.68 -0.04
N GLY A 59 -3.85 -12.84 0.90
CA GLY A 59 -4.50 -11.57 0.63
C GLY A 59 -3.47 -10.45 0.48
N LEU A 60 -3.70 -9.53 -0.45
CA LEU A 60 -2.99 -8.26 -0.52
C LEU A 60 -4.01 -7.13 -0.58
N VAL A 61 -3.84 -6.11 0.26
CA VAL A 61 -4.64 -4.89 0.21
C VAL A 61 -3.71 -3.70 0.06
N THR A 62 -3.76 -3.01 -1.07
CA THR A 62 -2.98 -1.79 -1.32
C THR A 62 -3.80 -0.53 -1.08
N LYS A 63 -3.16 0.65 -1.01
CA LYS A 63 -3.87 1.92 -0.85
C LYS A 63 -4.71 2.24 -2.08
N THR A 64 -4.15 2.03 -3.28
CA THR A 64 -4.82 2.18 -4.57
C THR A 64 -4.35 1.09 -5.54
N ASP A 65 -5.04 0.94 -6.66
CA ASP A 65 -4.65 0.08 -7.77
C ASP A 65 -4.03 0.84 -8.95
N THR A 66 -3.95 2.17 -8.87
CA THR A 66 -3.48 3.07 -9.94
C THR A 66 -2.11 3.68 -9.70
N ASN A 67 -1.69 3.86 -8.44
CA ASN A 67 -0.35 4.36 -8.14
C ASN A 67 0.71 3.33 -8.57
N PRO A 68 1.71 3.72 -9.41
CA PRO A 68 2.71 2.81 -9.97
C PRO A 68 3.46 1.99 -8.91
N TYR A 69 3.71 2.57 -7.74
CA TYR A 69 4.36 1.88 -6.63
C TYR A 69 3.55 0.66 -6.16
N PHE A 70 2.23 0.83 -5.94
CA PHE A 70 1.37 -0.27 -5.51
C PHE A 70 1.05 -1.25 -6.65
N VAL A 71 1.05 -0.79 -7.90
CA VAL A 71 0.99 -1.68 -9.07
C VAL A 71 2.19 -2.63 -9.05
N LYS A 72 3.41 -2.10 -8.87
CA LYS A 72 4.63 -2.92 -8.80
C LYS A 72 4.65 -3.86 -7.62
N LEU A 73 4.21 -3.38 -6.43
CA LEU A 73 4.09 -4.21 -5.23
C LEU A 73 3.17 -5.42 -5.50
N ARG A 74 2.00 -5.17 -6.09
CA ARG A 74 1.02 -6.21 -6.43
C ARG A 74 1.55 -7.20 -7.46
N GLU A 75 2.18 -6.73 -8.53
CA GLU A 75 2.77 -7.59 -9.56
C GLU A 75 3.87 -8.48 -8.98
N SER A 76 4.73 -7.91 -8.15
CA SER A 76 5.80 -8.64 -7.48
C SER A 76 5.25 -9.68 -6.50
N ALA A 77 4.24 -9.34 -5.71
CA ALA A 77 3.57 -10.29 -4.82
C ALA A 77 2.89 -11.43 -5.61
N LYS A 78 2.26 -11.13 -6.75
CA LYS A 78 1.63 -12.13 -7.61
C LYS A 78 2.68 -13.08 -8.22
N ALA A 79 3.78 -12.54 -8.70
CA ALA A 79 4.87 -13.34 -9.27
C ALA A 79 5.48 -14.28 -8.23
N GLU A 80 5.78 -13.77 -7.02
CA GLU A 80 6.35 -14.60 -5.94
C GLU A 80 5.33 -15.62 -5.42
N ALA A 81 4.05 -15.26 -5.25
CA ALA A 81 3.02 -16.22 -4.88
C ALA A 81 2.93 -17.38 -5.89
N THR A 82 2.93 -17.07 -7.19
CA THR A 82 2.92 -18.10 -8.26
C THR A 82 4.16 -19.00 -8.17
N LYS A 83 5.34 -18.43 -7.99
CA LYS A 83 6.61 -19.18 -7.82
C LYS A 83 6.58 -20.11 -6.61
N LYS A 84 5.90 -19.74 -5.53
CA LYS A 84 5.72 -20.55 -4.31
C LYS A 84 4.53 -21.51 -4.37
N GLY A 85 3.79 -21.59 -5.47
CA GLY A 85 2.59 -22.43 -5.59
C GLY A 85 1.42 -21.93 -4.73
N ALA A 86 1.39 -20.63 -4.40
CA ALA A 86 0.33 -19.97 -3.66
C ALA A 86 -0.58 -19.16 -4.60
N THR A 87 -1.78 -18.83 -4.13
CA THR A 87 -2.73 -17.94 -4.84
C THR A 87 -2.77 -16.59 -4.15
N LEU A 88 -2.49 -15.51 -4.88
CA LEU A 88 -2.67 -14.14 -4.41
C LEU A 88 -4.07 -13.65 -4.78
N ILE A 89 -4.78 -13.09 -3.79
CA ILE A 89 -6.04 -12.34 -3.95
C ILE A 89 -5.71 -10.89 -3.61
N ALA A 90 -5.66 -10.03 -4.64
CA ALA A 90 -5.29 -8.63 -4.48
C ALA A 90 -6.51 -7.73 -4.57
N LEU A 91 -6.69 -6.88 -3.58
CA LEU A 91 -7.70 -5.85 -3.46
C LEU A 91 -7.02 -4.50 -3.18
N ALA A 92 -7.75 -3.40 -3.32
CA ALA A 92 -7.24 -2.06 -3.08
C ALA A 92 -8.34 -1.14 -2.54
N GLY A 93 -7.95 -0.08 -1.84
CA GLY A 93 -8.79 1.09 -1.66
C GLY A 93 -9.00 1.82 -3.00
N LYS A 94 -10.05 2.63 -3.09
CA LYS A 94 -10.39 3.43 -4.28
C LYS A 94 -9.42 4.61 -4.46
N PHE A 95 -8.91 5.14 -3.35
CA PHE A 95 -7.95 6.25 -3.29
C PHE A 95 -7.13 6.13 -2.00
N ASP A 96 -5.98 6.81 -1.94
CA ASP A 96 -5.20 6.85 -0.69
C ASP A 96 -5.96 7.67 0.37
N GLY A 97 -6.31 6.99 1.47
CA GLY A 97 -7.23 7.48 2.52
C GLY A 97 -8.58 6.73 2.57
N ASP A 98 -8.87 5.80 1.65
CA ASP A 98 -10.10 4.98 1.67
C ASP A 98 -10.03 3.87 2.72
N ASN A 99 -10.22 4.24 3.98
CA ASN A 99 -10.20 3.29 5.10
C ASN A 99 -11.35 2.30 5.05
N GLU A 100 -12.55 2.75 4.69
CA GLU A 100 -13.74 1.89 4.61
C GLU A 100 -13.55 0.80 3.53
N GLY A 101 -13.01 1.18 2.37
CA GLY A 101 -12.67 0.23 1.31
C GLY A 101 -11.62 -0.79 1.76
N GLN A 102 -10.60 -0.36 2.52
CA GLN A 102 -9.60 -1.28 3.06
C GLN A 102 -10.17 -2.22 4.14
N VAL A 103 -11.04 -1.72 5.03
CA VAL A 103 -11.75 -2.56 6.03
C VAL A 103 -12.56 -3.63 5.32
N ALA A 104 -13.39 -3.26 4.34
CA ALA A 104 -14.19 -4.20 3.57
C ALA A 104 -13.32 -5.23 2.81
N ALA A 105 -12.17 -4.81 2.27
CA ALA A 105 -11.22 -5.69 1.62
C ALA A 105 -10.61 -6.72 2.58
N ILE A 106 -10.21 -6.30 3.79
CA ILE A 106 -9.70 -7.20 4.84
C ILE A 106 -10.75 -8.23 5.22
N GLU A 107 -11.98 -7.80 5.49
CA GLU A 107 -13.09 -8.69 5.86
C GLU A 107 -13.41 -9.70 4.76
N ASN A 108 -13.42 -9.26 3.51
CA ASN A 108 -13.61 -10.11 2.34
C ASN A 108 -12.51 -11.19 2.24
N LEU A 109 -11.23 -10.81 2.40
CA LEU A 109 -10.12 -11.76 2.38
C LEU A 109 -10.20 -12.80 3.50
N VAL A 110 -10.60 -12.37 4.69
CA VAL A 110 -10.82 -13.27 5.83
C VAL A 110 -11.93 -14.28 5.51
N GLN A 111 -13.04 -13.85 4.89
CA GLN A 111 -14.14 -14.74 4.46
C GLN A 111 -13.68 -15.73 3.38
N GLN A 112 -12.76 -15.33 2.49
CA GLN A 112 -12.18 -16.21 1.47
C GLN A 112 -11.16 -17.22 2.03
N GLY A 113 -10.87 -17.16 3.33
CA GLY A 113 -10.02 -18.14 4.02
C GLY A 113 -8.54 -17.99 3.69
N VAL A 114 -8.04 -16.74 3.51
CA VAL A 114 -6.61 -16.50 3.32
C VAL A 114 -5.81 -16.87 4.57
N LYS A 115 -4.59 -17.33 4.40
CA LYS A 115 -3.68 -17.70 5.49
C LYS A 115 -2.93 -16.49 6.05
N GLY A 116 -2.74 -15.47 5.22
CA GLY A 116 -2.16 -14.19 5.63
C GLY A 116 -2.66 -13.04 4.78
N ILE A 117 -2.60 -11.85 5.33
CA ILE A 117 -2.91 -10.58 4.68
C ILE A 117 -1.67 -9.70 4.69
N LEU A 118 -1.28 -9.27 3.50
CA LEU A 118 -0.30 -8.21 3.27
C LEU A 118 -1.09 -6.92 3.09
N ILE A 119 -0.81 -5.90 3.89
CA ILE A 119 -1.58 -4.64 3.91
C ILE A 119 -0.68 -3.42 3.80
N THR A 120 -0.99 -2.48 2.91
CA THR A 120 -0.43 -1.13 2.94
C THR A 120 -1.49 -0.17 3.50
N PRO A 121 -1.47 0.16 4.79
CA PRO A 121 -2.51 1.00 5.40
C PRO A 121 -2.58 2.40 4.78
N SER A 122 -3.77 2.85 4.39
CA SER A 122 -4.01 4.24 3.99
C SER A 122 -3.98 5.18 5.21
N ASN A 123 -4.52 4.71 6.33
CA ASN A 123 -4.44 5.37 7.63
C ASN A 123 -3.94 4.34 8.65
N SER A 124 -2.99 4.73 9.48
CA SER A 124 -2.29 3.79 10.38
C SER A 124 -3.14 3.28 11.54
N THR A 125 -4.26 3.94 11.84
CA THR A 125 -5.21 3.56 12.91
C THR A 125 -6.57 3.10 12.38
N GLY A 126 -6.99 3.56 11.21
CA GLY A 126 -8.35 3.38 10.69
C GLY A 126 -8.77 1.94 10.42
N ILE A 127 -7.80 1.03 10.23
CA ILE A 127 -8.05 -0.38 9.91
C ILE A 127 -7.83 -1.35 11.09
N LEU A 128 -7.44 -0.84 12.28
CA LEU A 128 -7.02 -1.67 13.43
C LEU A 128 -8.09 -2.68 13.87
N GLY A 129 -9.36 -2.29 13.82
CA GLY A 129 -10.49 -3.18 14.16
C GLY A 129 -10.56 -4.40 13.26
N ALA A 130 -10.45 -4.21 11.96
CA ALA A 130 -10.46 -5.29 10.97
C ALA A 130 -9.23 -6.19 11.09
N LEU A 131 -8.04 -5.61 11.32
CA LEU A 131 -6.80 -6.38 11.54
C LEU A 131 -6.89 -7.25 12.80
N LYS A 132 -7.43 -6.71 13.90
CA LYS A 132 -7.64 -7.47 15.14
C LYS A 132 -8.57 -8.67 14.91
N GLN A 133 -9.65 -8.48 14.15
CA GLN A 133 -10.57 -9.58 13.80
C GLN A 133 -9.90 -10.62 12.90
N ALA A 134 -9.10 -10.21 11.91
CA ALA A 134 -8.34 -11.13 11.06
C ALA A 134 -7.37 -11.98 11.88
N LYS A 135 -6.59 -11.36 12.77
CA LYS A 135 -5.66 -12.06 13.68
C LYS A 135 -6.39 -13.02 14.62
N ALA A 136 -7.55 -12.66 15.15
CA ALA A 136 -8.37 -13.53 16.00
C ALA A 136 -8.86 -14.79 15.28
N LYS A 137 -8.97 -14.75 13.95
CA LYS A 137 -9.29 -15.91 13.09
C LYS A 137 -8.05 -16.68 12.62
N GLY A 138 -6.87 -16.40 13.18
CA GLY A 138 -5.62 -17.09 12.86
C GLY A 138 -4.99 -16.66 11.52
N VAL A 139 -5.39 -15.51 10.97
CA VAL A 139 -4.77 -14.93 9.77
C VAL A 139 -3.50 -14.18 10.19
N LEU A 140 -2.37 -14.50 9.55
CA LEU A 140 -1.14 -13.72 9.71
C LEU A 140 -1.31 -12.33 9.07
N VAL A 141 -0.94 -11.27 9.75
CA VAL A 141 -1.04 -9.89 9.23
C VAL A 141 0.32 -9.24 9.18
N ILE A 142 0.73 -8.83 7.98
CA ILE A 142 2.01 -8.16 7.73
C ILE A 142 1.71 -6.81 7.06
N ALA A 143 2.21 -5.73 7.66
CA ALA A 143 2.22 -4.43 7.02
C ALA A 143 3.36 -4.34 6.01
N LEU A 144 3.06 -3.83 4.82
CA LEU A 144 4.05 -3.49 3.79
C LEU A 144 4.06 -1.97 3.61
N ASP A 145 5.24 -1.40 3.38
CA ASP A 145 5.41 0.04 3.07
C ASP A 145 5.04 0.99 4.21
N THR A 146 3.89 0.80 4.82
CA THR A 146 3.32 1.73 5.81
C THR A 146 3.08 1.02 7.13
N GLU A 147 3.64 1.52 8.22
CA GLU A 147 3.43 1.01 9.57
C GLU A 147 2.01 1.30 10.09
N THR A 148 1.50 0.41 10.93
CA THR A 148 0.33 0.70 11.77
C THR A 148 0.73 1.48 13.03
N ASP A 149 -0.22 2.17 13.64
CA ASP A 149 -0.08 2.77 14.97
C ASP A 149 -1.20 2.25 15.89
N PRO A 150 -0.88 1.45 16.90
CA PRO A 150 0.47 1.00 17.31
C PRO A 150 1.09 -0.01 16.33
N LYS A 151 2.44 -0.05 16.26
CA LYS A 151 3.19 -0.99 15.43
C LYS A 151 2.88 -2.46 15.72
N THR A 152 2.44 -2.77 16.94
CA THR A 152 2.07 -4.12 17.40
C THR A 152 0.72 -4.63 16.88
N ALA A 153 -0.03 -3.80 16.14
CA ALA A 153 -1.31 -4.23 15.57
C ALA A 153 -1.15 -5.31 14.51
N VAL A 154 0.00 -5.37 13.85
CA VAL A 154 0.41 -6.41 12.88
C VAL A 154 1.44 -7.37 13.48
N ASP A 155 1.68 -8.50 12.81
CA ASP A 155 2.70 -9.46 13.26
C ASP A 155 4.11 -8.98 12.87
N ALA A 156 4.28 -8.36 11.69
CA ALA A 156 5.52 -7.73 11.26
C ALA A 156 5.25 -6.59 10.28
N THR A 157 6.25 -5.72 10.07
CA THR A 157 6.25 -4.68 9.05
C THR A 157 7.50 -4.82 8.18
N TYR A 158 7.33 -4.82 6.84
CA TYR A 158 8.41 -4.76 5.87
C TYR A 158 8.26 -3.47 5.07
N ALA A 159 9.14 -2.52 5.30
CA ALA A 159 9.02 -1.18 4.75
C ALA A 159 10.41 -0.51 4.61
N THR A 160 10.47 0.57 3.88
CA THR A 160 11.57 1.52 3.94
C THR A 160 11.54 2.24 5.28
N ASP A 161 12.70 2.53 5.87
CA ASP A 161 12.77 3.53 6.95
C ASP A 161 12.43 4.91 6.36
N ASN A 162 11.16 5.27 6.51
CA ASN A 162 10.63 6.50 5.89
C ASN A 162 11.17 7.79 6.53
N LEU A 163 11.60 7.73 7.81
CA LEU A 163 12.28 8.87 8.44
C LEU A 163 13.65 9.10 7.79
N VAL A 164 14.42 8.03 7.61
CA VAL A 164 15.73 8.07 6.94
C VAL A 164 15.56 8.52 5.48
N ALA A 165 14.56 8.00 4.76
CA ALA A 165 14.27 8.40 3.37
C ALA A 165 13.99 9.90 3.27
N GLY A 166 13.17 10.44 4.16
CA GLY A 166 12.93 11.89 4.24
C GLY A 166 14.19 12.68 4.57
N GLN A 167 15.01 12.20 5.52
CA GLN A 167 16.29 12.85 5.85
C GLN A 167 17.25 12.89 4.66
N LEU A 168 17.38 11.83 3.89
CA LEU A 168 18.20 11.79 2.67
C LEU A 168 17.72 12.84 1.66
N GLN A 169 16.42 12.91 1.43
CA GLN A 169 15.78 13.88 0.55
C GLN A 169 16.09 15.32 1.01
N GLY A 170 15.88 15.63 2.29
CA GLY A 170 16.12 16.96 2.86
C GLY A 170 17.58 17.36 2.87
N LYS A 171 18.51 16.47 3.22
CA LYS A 171 19.95 16.70 3.18
C LYS A 171 20.44 17.02 1.78
N TYR A 172 19.90 16.33 0.77
CA TYR A 172 20.30 16.58 -0.61
C TYR A 172 19.79 17.94 -1.11
N VAL A 173 18.54 18.31 -0.79
CA VAL A 173 17.99 19.64 -1.10
C VAL A 173 18.82 20.74 -0.43
N LYS A 174 19.15 20.58 0.85
CA LYS A 174 20.03 21.53 1.59
C LYS A 174 21.36 21.73 0.89
N ALA A 175 22.02 20.66 0.52
CA ALA A 175 23.31 20.72 -0.17
C ALA A 175 23.19 21.41 -1.54
N ALA A 176 22.11 21.16 -2.28
CA ALA A 176 21.86 21.79 -3.56
C ALA A 176 21.46 23.27 -3.48
N LEU A 177 20.91 23.71 -2.35
CA LEU A 177 20.64 25.13 -2.07
C LEU A 177 21.93 25.89 -1.65
N GLY A 178 22.93 25.20 -1.10
CA GLY A 178 24.16 25.81 -0.60
C GLY A 178 23.89 26.83 0.48
N SER A 179 24.30 28.10 0.26
CA SER A 179 24.07 29.24 1.16
C SER A 179 22.69 29.90 0.98
N THR A 180 21.91 29.49 -0.03
CA THR A 180 20.59 30.09 -0.29
C THR A 180 19.59 29.59 0.77
N ALA A 181 18.93 30.54 1.44
CA ALA A 181 17.89 30.22 2.40
C ALA A 181 16.72 29.45 1.72
N PRO A 182 16.20 28.40 2.33
CA PRO A 182 15.08 27.66 1.77
C PRO A 182 13.79 28.50 1.78
N LYS A 183 13.02 28.41 0.70
CA LYS A 183 11.66 28.87 0.54
C LYS A 183 10.85 27.67 0.06
N LEU A 184 10.31 26.94 1.01
CA LEU A 184 9.90 25.56 0.89
C LEU A 184 8.39 25.42 0.74
N ILE A 185 7.93 24.67 -0.26
CA ILE A 185 6.58 24.13 -0.32
C ILE A 185 6.62 22.65 0.07
N MET A 186 5.70 22.25 0.99
CA MET A 186 5.52 20.88 1.44
C MET A 186 4.31 20.27 0.76
N MET A 187 4.54 19.26 -0.11
CA MET A 187 3.48 18.50 -0.79
C MET A 187 3.33 17.16 -0.06
N ASP A 188 2.54 17.19 1.00
CA ASP A 188 2.37 16.09 1.94
C ASP A 188 1.51 14.95 1.39
N GLY A 189 1.54 13.80 2.06
CA GLY A 189 0.78 12.62 1.71
C GLY A 189 -0.64 12.63 2.26
N THR A 190 -1.05 11.47 2.80
CA THR A 190 -2.38 11.28 3.38
C THR A 190 -2.33 11.51 4.88
N PRO A 191 -3.08 12.47 5.41
CA PRO A 191 -3.14 12.72 6.84
C PRO A 191 -3.50 11.46 7.65
N GLY A 192 -2.77 11.21 8.74
CA GLY A 192 -2.95 10.05 9.60
C GLY A 192 -2.21 8.79 9.11
N GLY A 193 -1.42 8.88 8.04
CA GLY A 193 -0.48 7.86 7.61
C GLY A 193 0.88 8.02 8.28
N THR A 194 1.48 6.94 8.79
CA THR A 194 2.83 6.98 9.39
C THR A 194 3.90 7.34 8.36
N VAL A 195 3.75 6.92 7.11
CA VAL A 195 4.66 7.30 6.02
C VAL A 195 4.68 8.81 5.81
N ASP A 196 3.50 9.46 5.82
CA ASP A 196 3.40 10.90 5.68
C ASP A 196 4.18 11.63 6.78
N ALA A 197 3.87 11.32 8.04
CA ALA A 197 4.53 11.94 9.19
C ALA A 197 6.06 11.69 9.20
N GLN A 198 6.50 10.48 8.88
CA GLN A 198 7.91 10.12 8.92
C GLN A 198 8.71 10.81 7.80
N ARG A 199 8.22 10.82 6.56
CA ARG A 199 8.88 11.48 5.42
C ARG A 199 8.91 12.99 5.60
N HIS A 200 7.78 13.60 6.00
CA HIS A 200 7.68 15.02 6.32
C HIS A 200 8.70 15.42 7.39
N ASN A 201 8.66 14.78 8.56
CA ASN A 201 9.57 15.07 9.66
C ASN A 201 11.03 14.79 9.29
N GLY A 202 11.29 13.70 8.58
CA GLY A 202 12.62 13.36 8.08
C GLY A 202 13.16 14.43 7.15
N PHE A 203 12.35 14.91 6.20
CA PHE A 203 12.74 15.96 5.29
C PHE A 203 13.09 17.27 6.02
N LEU A 204 12.23 17.70 6.94
CA LEU A 204 12.49 18.89 7.74
C LEU A 204 13.78 18.77 8.56
N GLN A 205 14.03 17.61 9.18
CA GLN A 205 15.29 17.35 9.88
C GLN A 205 16.50 17.41 8.93
N GLY A 206 16.35 16.80 7.74
CA GLY A 206 17.42 16.76 6.74
C GLY A 206 17.79 18.13 6.19
N ILE A 207 16.81 18.96 5.87
CA ILE A 207 17.06 20.32 5.37
C ILE A 207 17.45 21.30 6.49
N GLY A 208 17.13 20.96 7.75
CA GLY A 208 17.43 21.80 8.92
C GLY A 208 16.41 22.91 9.15
N VAL A 209 15.15 22.68 8.76
CA VAL A 209 13.99 23.55 8.99
C VAL A 209 13.10 22.91 10.03
N LYS A 210 12.44 23.68 10.86
CA LYS A 210 11.46 23.17 11.86
C LYS A 210 10.04 23.37 11.35
N GLU A 211 9.12 22.58 11.89
CA GLU A 211 7.68 22.80 11.66
C GLU A 211 7.30 24.21 12.10
N GLY A 212 6.50 24.91 11.28
CA GLY A 212 6.10 26.30 11.51
C GLY A 212 7.16 27.35 11.22
N ASP A 213 8.33 26.97 10.71
CA ASP A 213 9.38 27.94 10.31
C ASP A 213 8.88 28.79 9.13
N PRO A 214 9.15 30.13 9.11
CA PRO A 214 8.83 31.01 7.99
C PRO A 214 9.43 30.57 6.63
N ALA A 215 10.44 29.72 6.64
CA ALA A 215 10.98 29.12 5.42
C ALA A 215 9.96 28.20 4.72
N ILE A 216 8.95 27.70 5.43
CA ILE A 216 7.82 26.93 4.86
C ILE A 216 6.78 27.93 4.35
N VAL A 217 6.85 28.26 3.05
CA VAL A 217 5.97 29.25 2.43
C VAL A 217 4.61 28.68 2.01
N GLY A 218 4.43 27.38 2.12
CA GLY A 218 3.17 26.70 1.87
C GLY A 218 3.24 25.20 2.11
N ALA A 219 2.09 24.61 2.47
CA ALA A 219 1.93 23.17 2.63
C ALA A 219 0.52 22.74 2.18
N ALA A 220 0.41 21.53 1.64
CA ALA A 220 -0.88 20.95 1.29
C ALA A 220 -0.82 19.43 1.24
N PRO A 221 -1.87 18.71 1.73
CA PRO A 221 -2.00 17.29 1.54
C PRO A 221 -2.35 16.98 0.08
N THR A 222 -1.67 16.00 -0.51
CA THR A 222 -1.87 15.57 -1.90
C THR A 222 -2.44 14.15 -1.99
N ASN A 223 -2.45 13.42 -0.89
CA ASN A 223 -2.75 11.99 -0.84
C ASN A 223 -1.85 11.17 -1.80
N GLY A 224 -0.67 11.68 -2.11
CA GLY A 224 0.24 11.06 -3.07
C GLY A 224 -0.31 10.97 -4.50
N ASP A 225 -1.32 11.77 -4.84
CA ASP A 225 -2.00 11.80 -6.14
C ASP A 225 -1.48 12.95 -7.00
N GLN A 226 -1.22 12.67 -8.28
CA GLN A 226 -0.66 13.64 -9.22
C GLN A 226 -1.56 14.84 -9.47
N ASN A 227 -2.86 14.61 -9.67
CA ASN A 227 -3.79 15.68 -10.01
C ASN A 227 -4.08 16.59 -8.81
N LYS A 228 -4.22 15.97 -7.62
CA LYS A 228 -4.35 16.74 -6.36
C LYS A 228 -3.11 17.56 -6.10
N ALA A 229 -1.91 17.00 -6.32
CA ALA A 229 -0.66 17.70 -6.16
C ALA A 229 -0.53 18.87 -7.15
N GLN A 230 -0.91 18.70 -8.42
CA GLN A 230 -0.92 19.78 -9.39
C GLN A 230 -1.84 20.91 -8.93
N THR A 231 -3.09 20.61 -8.61
CA THR A 231 -4.08 21.61 -8.15
C THR A 231 -3.60 22.32 -6.86
N ALA A 232 -3.06 21.56 -5.92
CA ALA A 232 -2.53 22.13 -4.66
C ALA A 232 -1.36 23.08 -4.95
N MET A 233 -0.43 22.67 -5.80
CA MET A 233 0.72 23.51 -6.18
C MET A 233 0.30 24.77 -6.93
N GLU A 234 -0.65 24.69 -7.86
CA GLU A 234 -1.23 25.85 -8.57
C GLU A 234 -1.80 26.88 -7.59
N ASN A 235 -2.56 26.40 -6.58
CA ASN A 235 -3.15 27.24 -5.53
C ASN A 235 -2.07 27.88 -4.62
N LEU A 236 -1.04 27.14 -4.26
CA LEU A 236 0.06 27.64 -3.44
C LEU A 236 0.87 28.69 -4.19
N LEU A 237 1.14 28.49 -5.48
CA LEU A 237 1.86 29.45 -6.35
C LEU A 237 1.08 30.75 -6.60
N GLN A 238 -0.23 30.75 -6.43
CA GLN A 238 -1.05 31.99 -6.45
C GLN A 238 -0.81 32.84 -5.21
N ARG A 239 -0.49 32.23 -4.06
CA ARG A 239 -0.26 32.90 -2.79
C ARG A 239 1.18 33.37 -2.66
N SER A 240 2.13 32.58 -3.13
CA SER A 240 3.56 32.87 -3.10
C SER A 240 4.25 32.22 -4.29
N SER A 241 4.81 33.02 -5.18
CA SER A 241 5.67 32.56 -6.29
C SER A 241 7.16 32.53 -5.90
N ASP A 242 7.50 33.03 -4.71
CA ASP A 242 8.85 33.07 -4.19
C ASP A 242 9.21 31.75 -3.48
N VAL A 243 9.37 30.70 -4.29
CA VAL A 243 9.69 29.35 -3.88
C VAL A 243 10.97 28.89 -4.58
N ASN A 244 11.86 28.16 -3.88
CA ASN A 244 13.08 27.61 -4.44
C ASN A 244 13.24 26.10 -4.24
N SER A 245 12.41 25.50 -3.39
CA SER A 245 12.45 24.06 -3.12
C SER A 245 11.06 23.50 -2.81
N VAL A 246 10.83 22.26 -3.22
CA VAL A 246 9.58 21.52 -3.00
C VAL A 246 9.91 20.14 -2.48
N TYR A 247 9.38 19.83 -1.31
CA TYR A 247 9.24 18.48 -0.82
C TYR A 247 8.03 17.82 -1.46
N THR A 248 8.15 16.59 -1.90
CA THR A 248 7.01 15.76 -2.31
C THR A 248 7.07 14.40 -1.66
N ILE A 249 5.90 13.95 -1.19
CA ILE A 249 5.74 12.66 -0.51
C ILE A 249 6.15 11.47 -1.39
N ASN A 250 5.93 11.58 -2.70
CA ASN A 250 6.18 10.54 -3.70
C ASN A 250 6.31 11.12 -5.12
N GLU A 251 6.65 10.29 -6.09
CA GLU A 251 6.84 10.70 -7.49
C GLU A 251 5.54 11.15 -8.19
N PRO A 252 4.35 10.55 -7.98
CA PRO A 252 3.13 11.13 -8.52
C PRO A 252 2.89 12.57 -8.09
N ALA A 253 3.09 12.88 -6.80
CA ALA A 253 2.99 14.26 -6.31
C ALA A 253 4.06 15.19 -6.92
N ALA A 254 5.28 14.68 -7.13
CA ALA A 254 6.34 15.44 -7.81
C ALA A 254 5.99 15.78 -9.25
N ARG A 255 5.38 14.85 -10.00
CA ARG A 255 4.90 15.11 -11.36
C ARG A 255 3.84 16.21 -11.39
N GLY A 256 2.88 16.17 -10.47
CA GLY A 256 1.87 17.23 -10.36
C GLY A 256 2.48 18.59 -10.03
N ALA A 257 3.38 18.64 -9.04
CA ALA A 257 4.09 19.87 -8.68
C ALA A 257 4.93 20.41 -9.86
N TYR A 258 5.64 19.54 -10.57
CA TYR A 258 6.42 19.93 -11.75
C TYR A 258 5.55 20.53 -12.86
N GLN A 259 4.37 19.96 -13.14
CA GLN A 259 3.45 20.48 -14.14
C GLN A 259 2.98 21.90 -13.80
N ALA A 260 2.61 22.14 -12.54
CA ALA A 260 2.20 23.47 -12.07
C ALA A 260 3.35 24.50 -12.16
N LEU A 261 4.57 24.09 -11.75
CA LEU A 261 5.77 24.94 -11.87
C LEU A 261 6.11 25.25 -13.34
N SER A 262 5.98 24.27 -14.22
CA SER A 262 6.23 24.42 -15.65
C SER A 262 5.27 25.44 -16.29
N ALA A 263 4.00 25.38 -15.93
CA ALA A 263 2.98 26.33 -16.40
C ALA A 263 3.27 27.78 -15.95
N LYS A 264 4.04 27.96 -14.87
CA LYS A 264 4.48 29.27 -14.35
C LYS A 264 5.89 29.69 -14.80
N GLY A 265 6.57 28.89 -15.64
CA GLY A 265 7.94 29.18 -16.07
C GLY A 265 8.99 29.03 -14.94
N LEU A 266 8.66 28.23 -13.92
CA LEU A 266 9.52 27.97 -12.74
C LEU A 266 10.21 26.61 -12.81
N ALA A 267 9.92 25.78 -13.82
CA ALA A 267 10.60 24.52 -14.05
C ALA A 267 12.13 24.73 -14.15
N GLY A 268 12.92 23.85 -13.53
CA GLY A 268 14.37 23.94 -13.49
C GLY A 268 14.93 24.99 -12.50
N LYS A 269 14.12 25.99 -12.12
CA LYS A 269 14.52 27.00 -11.11
C LYS A 269 14.23 26.52 -9.69
N VAL A 270 13.12 25.83 -9.50
CA VAL A 270 12.68 25.26 -8.22
C VAL A 270 13.16 23.81 -8.11
N LYS A 271 13.77 23.47 -7.00
CA LYS A 271 14.34 22.14 -6.75
C LYS A 271 13.28 21.22 -6.17
N ILE A 272 12.83 20.24 -6.95
CA ILE A 272 11.88 19.21 -6.52
C ILE A 272 12.68 17.98 -6.06
N ALA A 273 12.41 17.48 -4.87
CA ALA A 273 12.92 16.19 -4.43
C ALA A 273 11.76 15.27 -4.05
N SER A 274 11.89 13.99 -4.39
CA SER A 274 10.83 13.00 -4.28
C SER A 274 11.30 11.69 -3.67
N ILE A 275 10.36 10.76 -3.50
CA ILE A 275 10.59 9.39 -3.06
C ILE A 275 9.79 8.47 -3.98
N ASP A 276 10.32 7.32 -4.32
CA ASP A 276 9.83 6.06 -4.85
C ASP A 276 10.92 5.33 -5.63
N GLY A 277 11.60 5.99 -6.57
CA GLY A 277 12.65 5.39 -7.40
C GLY A 277 12.10 4.49 -8.50
N GLY A 278 10.90 4.79 -9.01
CA GLY A 278 10.40 4.18 -10.24
C GLY A 278 11.25 4.60 -11.44
N CYS A 279 11.30 3.78 -12.50
CA CYS A 279 12.15 4.07 -13.66
C CYS A 279 11.81 5.41 -14.32
N GLN A 280 10.53 5.78 -14.34
CA GLN A 280 10.12 7.10 -14.81
C GLN A 280 10.61 8.23 -13.90
N GLY A 281 10.57 8.06 -12.56
CA GLY A 281 11.08 9.06 -11.62
C GLY A 281 12.58 9.24 -11.71
N VAL A 282 13.33 8.15 -11.87
CA VAL A 282 14.78 8.21 -12.12
C VAL A 282 15.08 8.90 -13.46
N GLN A 283 14.27 8.63 -14.50
CA GLN A 283 14.40 9.33 -15.78
C GLN A 283 14.08 10.82 -15.63
N ASP A 284 13.06 11.19 -14.83
CA ASP A 284 12.73 12.59 -14.55
C ASP A 284 13.85 13.32 -13.80
N VAL A 285 14.62 12.62 -12.95
CA VAL A 285 15.87 13.16 -12.35
C VAL A 285 16.92 13.39 -13.44
N LYS A 286 17.16 12.40 -14.31
CA LYS A 286 18.13 12.49 -15.42
C LYS A 286 17.78 13.61 -16.40
N ASP A 287 16.50 13.84 -16.63
CA ASP A 287 16.01 14.92 -17.51
C ASP A 287 16.02 16.30 -16.82
N GLY A 288 16.45 16.39 -15.55
CA GLY A 288 16.51 17.62 -14.79
C GLY A 288 15.15 18.17 -14.33
N LYS A 289 14.07 17.36 -14.40
CA LYS A 289 12.75 17.75 -13.88
C LYS A 289 12.71 17.69 -12.35
N TYR A 290 13.39 16.69 -11.77
CA TYR A 290 13.60 16.55 -10.33
C TYR A 290 15.07 16.71 -9.99
N LEU A 291 15.33 17.19 -8.80
CA LEU A 291 16.68 17.26 -8.25
C LEU A 291 17.17 15.87 -7.84
N ALA A 292 16.29 15.09 -7.22
CA ALA A 292 16.58 13.75 -6.73
C ALA A 292 15.29 12.95 -6.46
N THR A 293 15.40 11.61 -6.41
CA THR A 293 14.40 10.72 -5.85
C THR A 293 15.06 9.73 -4.90
N VAL A 294 14.37 9.35 -3.82
CA VAL A 294 14.83 8.29 -2.91
C VAL A 294 14.15 6.99 -3.30
N MET A 295 14.92 6.06 -3.84
CA MET A 295 14.43 4.77 -4.31
C MET A 295 14.05 3.87 -3.14
N GLN A 296 12.88 3.25 -3.24
CA GLN A 296 12.36 2.19 -2.40
C GLN A 296 12.34 0.86 -3.16
N PHE A 297 12.11 -0.25 -2.47
CA PHE A 297 12.20 -1.59 -3.03
C PHE A 297 10.89 -2.39 -2.88
N PRO A 298 9.80 -2.05 -3.60
CA PRO A 298 8.48 -2.69 -3.48
C PRO A 298 8.53 -4.19 -3.81
N LYS A 299 9.40 -4.60 -4.72
CA LYS A 299 9.61 -6.03 -5.05
C LYS A 299 10.10 -6.80 -3.83
N LYS A 300 11.13 -6.30 -3.14
CA LYS A 300 11.68 -6.93 -1.93
C LYS A 300 10.62 -7.05 -0.82
N MET A 301 9.84 -5.98 -0.60
CA MET A 301 8.74 -5.99 0.38
C MET A 301 7.71 -7.08 0.06
N ALA A 302 7.31 -7.17 -1.20
CA ALA A 302 6.33 -8.15 -1.67
C ALA A 302 6.83 -9.59 -1.53
N GLU A 303 8.07 -9.87 -1.96
CA GLU A 303 8.70 -11.19 -1.87
C GLU A 303 8.80 -11.63 -0.40
N MET A 304 9.31 -10.78 0.48
CA MET A 304 9.40 -11.07 1.92
C MET A 304 8.02 -11.33 2.55
N GLY A 305 7.01 -10.56 2.16
CA GLY A 305 5.64 -10.73 2.65
C GLY A 305 5.03 -12.06 2.23
N VAL A 306 5.14 -12.41 0.96
CA VAL A 306 4.66 -13.69 0.42
C VAL A 306 5.38 -14.87 1.08
N ASP A 307 6.71 -14.82 1.18
CA ASP A 307 7.52 -15.87 1.81
C ASP A 307 7.12 -16.11 3.27
N ALA A 308 6.87 -15.03 4.02
CA ALA A 308 6.44 -15.13 5.40
C ALA A 308 5.07 -15.79 5.54
N VAL A 309 4.10 -15.47 4.68
CA VAL A 309 2.77 -16.11 4.70
C VAL A 309 2.86 -17.58 4.31
N VAL A 310 3.64 -17.92 3.29
CA VAL A 310 3.85 -19.32 2.87
C VAL A 310 4.52 -20.12 4.00
N LYS A 311 5.54 -19.54 4.66
CA LYS A 311 6.19 -20.16 5.79
C LYS A 311 5.24 -20.38 6.97
N TYR A 312 4.43 -19.37 7.30
CA TYR A 312 3.42 -19.46 8.34
C TYR A 312 2.39 -20.56 8.03
N ALA A 313 1.94 -20.66 6.79
CA ALA A 313 1.01 -21.70 6.38
C ALA A 313 1.58 -23.11 6.48
N LYS A 314 2.92 -23.26 6.33
CA LYS A 314 3.63 -24.52 6.36
C LYS A 314 3.91 -25.01 7.78
N ASP A 315 4.41 -24.15 8.65
CA ASP A 315 4.99 -24.53 9.95
C ASP A 315 4.50 -23.67 11.13
N GLY A 316 3.59 -22.72 10.91
CA GLY A 316 3.08 -21.82 11.95
C GLY A 316 4.04 -20.72 12.39
N SER A 317 5.23 -20.61 11.76
CA SER A 317 6.23 -19.59 12.13
C SER A 317 5.73 -18.19 11.80
N LYS A 318 5.73 -17.29 12.79
CA LYS A 318 5.37 -15.89 12.61
C LYS A 318 6.61 -15.00 12.55
N PRO A 319 6.69 -14.09 11.57
CA PRO A 319 7.68 -13.02 11.63
C PRO A 319 7.31 -12.02 12.73
N SER A 320 8.26 -11.16 13.12
CA SER A 320 8.01 -10.12 14.10
C SER A 320 8.84 -8.86 13.81
N GLY A 321 8.35 -7.72 14.32
CA GLY A 321 9.07 -6.46 14.31
C GLY A 321 9.10 -5.77 12.96
N PHE A 322 9.90 -4.72 12.87
CA PHE A 322 10.15 -3.94 11.66
C PHE A 322 11.39 -4.48 10.93
N GLN A 323 11.28 -4.64 9.61
CA GLN A 323 12.40 -5.01 8.75
C GLN A 323 12.55 -3.95 7.66
N ASP A 324 13.65 -3.22 7.72
CA ASP A 324 13.99 -2.22 6.72
C ASP A 324 14.34 -2.88 5.39
N THR A 325 13.65 -2.48 4.34
CA THR A 325 13.91 -2.96 2.99
C THR A 325 14.95 -2.11 2.26
N GLY A 326 15.34 -0.99 2.85
CA GLY A 326 16.35 -0.06 2.36
C GLY A 326 15.79 1.18 1.68
N ALA A 327 16.65 2.18 1.56
CA ALA A 327 16.43 3.42 0.82
C ALA A 327 17.71 3.81 0.11
N GLN A 328 17.62 4.30 -1.15
CA GLN A 328 18.78 4.78 -1.90
C GLN A 328 18.47 6.10 -2.59
N LEU A 329 19.19 7.14 -2.23
CA LEU A 329 19.08 8.42 -2.93
C LEU A 329 19.66 8.32 -4.34
N ILE A 330 18.90 8.76 -5.33
CA ILE A 330 19.29 8.84 -6.74
C ILE A 330 19.30 10.30 -7.18
N SER A 331 20.38 10.73 -7.77
CA SER A 331 20.52 12.09 -8.31
C SER A 331 21.45 12.09 -9.52
N ASP A 332 21.34 13.12 -10.35
CA ASP A 332 22.27 13.32 -11.46
C ASP A 332 23.70 13.70 -10.97
N LYS A 333 23.79 14.27 -9.77
CA LYS A 333 25.03 14.72 -9.15
C LYS A 333 25.19 14.15 -7.74
N PRO A 334 25.64 12.91 -7.59
CA PRO A 334 25.94 12.33 -6.29
C PRO A 334 26.89 13.21 -5.48
N LEU A 335 26.63 13.36 -4.19
CA LEU A 335 27.42 14.21 -3.29
C LEU A 335 28.30 13.36 -2.38
N ALA A 336 29.56 13.74 -2.24
CA ALA A 336 30.48 13.12 -1.28
C ALA A 336 29.94 13.26 0.15
N GLY A 337 29.99 12.18 0.92
CA GLY A 337 29.50 12.15 2.31
C GLY A 337 27.97 11.95 2.47
N LEU A 338 27.24 11.85 1.36
CA LEU A 338 25.83 11.44 1.35
C LEU A 338 25.70 10.14 0.52
N ASP A 339 25.12 9.10 1.11
CA ASP A 339 24.91 7.85 0.37
C ASP A 339 23.92 8.08 -0.78
N SER A 340 24.47 8.31 -1.96
CA SER A 340 23.74 8.63 -3.19
C SER A 340 24.36 7.91 -4.38
N LYS A 341 23.52 7.54 -5.34
CA LYS A 341 23.92 6.94 -6.62
C LYS A 341 23.53 7.86 -7.76
N ASP A 342 24.21 7.70 -8.88
CA ASP A 342 23.87 8.43 -10.11
C ASP A 342 22.63 7.85 -10.81
N THR A 343 22.12 8.57 -11.79
CA THR A 343 20.96 8.16 -12.58
C THR A 343 21.25 6.94 -13.45
N THR A 344 22.52 6.65 -13.79
CA THR A 344 22.89 5.43 -14.52
C THR A 344 22.65 4.19 -13.68
N TRP A 345 23.16 4.22 -12.43
CA TRP A 345 22.89 3.17 -11.46
C TRP A 345 21.38 3.08 -11.17
N GLY A 346 20.72 4.23 -11.01
CA GLY A 346 19.28 4.30 -10.75
C GLY A 346 18.47 3.60 -11.83
N LEU A 347 18.74 3.84 -13.12
CA LEU A 347 18.04 3.21 -14.25
C LEU A 347 18.30 1.69 -14.38
N GLN A 348 19.43 1.20 -13.86
CA GLN A 348 19.71 -0.23 -13.82
C GLN A 348 18.99 -0.96 -12.67
N ASN A 349 18.57 -0.24 -11.62
CA ASN A 349 18.04 -0.80 -10.39
C ASN A 349 16.59 -0.35 -10.09
N CYS A 350 16.03 0.55 -10.90
CA CYS A 350 14.66 1.03 -10.74
C CYS A 350 13.61 -0.05 -11.02
N TRP A 351 12.38 0.25 -10.68
CA TRP A 351 11.23 -0.60 -10.88
C TRP A 351 10.16 0.12 -11.70
N GLY A 352 9.31 -0.62 -12.40
CA GLY A 352 8.21 -0.11 -13.23
C GLY A 352 8.39 -0.34 -14.69
#